data_80165ce50a66f23aa74e6a1d926957e1
#
_entry.id   80165ce50a66f23aa74e6a1d926957e1
#
_cell.length_a   1.000
_cell.length_b   1.000
_cell.length_c   1.000
_cell.angle_alpha   90.00
_cell.angle_beta   90.00
_cell.angle_gamma   90.00
#
_symmetry.space_group_name_H-M   'P 1'
#
loop_
_entity.id
_entity.type
_entity.pdbx_description
1 polymer ?
#
loop_
_entity_poly.entity_id
_entity_poly.type
_entity_poly.pdbx_seq_one_letter_code
_entity_poly.pdbx_strand_id
1 'polypeptide(L)'
;REKKEKYIDEPENWEHADALCQLYSILYERYPKLVEPTLRQWNRSSNPWKRRASIVSTIYYATPRRKAPTIKTVLSLIEPLLGDKNTYVQKAVGWQLREAYKLWPKESLVFLKKHTLDLSATSFSYATERLPKNQRNRFKERRHLERKKKKLFLRSQKD
;
A
#
# COMPACT_ATOMS: atom_id res chain seq x y z
N ARG A 1 25.26 -6.23 -5.49
CA ARG A 1 23.84 -6.59 -5.29
C ARG A 1 23.58 -7.03 -3.84
N GLU A 2 24.39 -7.94 -3.31
CA GLU A 2 24.25 -8.46 -1.93
C GLU A 2 24.40 -7.42 -0.81
N LYS A 3 25.34 -6.46 -0.92
CA LYS A 3 25.54 -5.43 0.13
C LYS A 3 24.33 -4.50 0.36
N LYS A 4 23.53 -4.21 -0.69
CA LYS A 4 22.37 -3.30 -0.58
C LYS A 4 21.12 -3.97 0.02
N GLU A 5 20.99 -5.28 -0.16
CA GLU A 5 19.89 -6.05 0.41
C GLU A 5 20.03 -6.21 1.93
N LYS A 6 21.27 -6.26 2.45
CA LYS A 6 21.55 -6.36 3.89
C LYS A 6 20.98 -5.18 4.69
N TYR A 7 20.96 -3.98 4.13
CA TYR A 7 20.39 -2.80 4.80
C TYR A 7 18.87 -2.83 4.96
N ILE A 8 18.15 -3.67 4.22
CA ILE A 8 16.71 -3.88 4.38
C ILE A 8 16.41 -5.02 5.37
N ASP A 9 17.34 -5.92 5.59
CA ASP A 9 17.17 -7.04 6.51
C ASP A 9 17.35 -6.64 7.99
N GLU A 10 18.10 -5.57 8.25
CA GLU A 10 18.44 -5.08 9.59
C GLU A 10 18.18 -3.57 9.75
N PRO A 11 16.99 -3.03 9.44
CA PRO A 11 16.75 -1.64 9.73
C PRO A 11 16.55 -1.48 11.25
N GLU A 12 17.39 -0.71 11.87
CA GLU A 12 17.23 -0.32 13.26
C GLU A 12 15.96 0.53 13.46
N ASN A 13 15.49 1.19 12.39
CA ASN A 13 14.26 1.96 12.38
C ASN A 13 13.67 2.12 10.98
N TRP A 14 12.42 2.58 10.91
CA TRP A 14 11.68 2.81 9.67
C TRP A 14 12.29 3.92 8.78
N GLU A 15 13.04 4.87 9.36
CA GLU A 15 13.64 5.99 8.64
C GLU A 15 14.73 5.51 7.67
N HIS A 16 15.59 4.59 8.11
CA HIS A 16 16.61 3.98 7.26
C HIS A 16 15.99 3.20 6.11
N ALA A 17 14.93 2.44 6.38
CA ALA A 17 14.21 1.70 5.34
C ALA A 17 13.58 2.64 4.30
N ASP A 18 12.97 3.73 4.74
CA ASP A 18 12.30 4.69 3.85
C ASP A 18 13.32 5.52 3.04
N ALA A 19 14.49 5.86 3.58
CA ALA A 19 15.58 6.48 2.82
C ALA A 19 16.06 5.60 1.65
N LEU A 20 16.19 4.29 1.89
CA LEU A 20 16.54 3.35 0.83
C LEU A 20 15.43 3.24 -0.21
N CYS A 21 14.16 3.29 0.21
CA CYS A 21 13.02 3.29 -0.70
C CYS A 21 13.00 4.50 -1.64
N GLN A 22 13.48 5.68 -1.21
CA GLN A 22 13.62 6.83 -2.09
C GLN A 22 14.60 6.56 -3.24
N LEU A 23 15.73 5.93 -2.93
CA LEU A 23 16.70 5.52 -3.97
C LEU A 23 16.09 4.53 -4.95
N TYR A 24 15.40 3.49 -4.46
CA TYR A 24 14.70 2.53 -5.31
C TYR A 24 13.61 3.18 -6.14
N SER A 25 12.95 4.18 -5.61
CA SER A 25 11.95 4.97 -6.31
C SER A 25 12.53 5.71 -7.52
N ILE A 26 13.72 6.30 -7.38
CA ILE A 26 14.45 6.96 -8.48
C ILE A 26 14.94 5.93 -9.50
N LEU A 27 15.48 4.81 -9.03
CA LEU A 27 15.94 3.73 -9.91
C LEU A 27 14.79 3.10 -10.70
N TYR A 28 13.60 3.00 -10.09
CA TYR A 28 12.41 2.47 -10.75
C TYR A 28 11.97 3.34 -11.94
N GLU A 29 12.03 4.67 -11.79
CA GLU A 29 11.72 5.60 -12.88
C GLU A 29 12.64 5.39 -14.09
N ARG A 30 13.92 5.14 -13.84
CA ARG A 30 14.93 4.98 -14.90
C ARG A 30 15.01 3.55 -15.46
N TYR A 31 14.86 2.56 -14.59
CA TYR A 31 15.12 1.15 -14.88
C TYR A 31 13.99 0.24 -14.35
N PRO A 32 12.73 0.44 -14.78
CA PRO A 32 11.58 -0.29 -14.22
C PRO A 32 11.72 -1.81 -14.37
N LYS A 33 12.22 -2.29 -15.52
CA LYS A 33 12.43 -3.73 -15.78
C LYS A 33 13.45 -4.38 -14.85
N LEU A 34 14.40 -3.59 -14.32
CA LEU A 34 15.42 -4.08 -13.40
C LEU A 34 14.91 -4.07 -11.95
N VAL A 35 14.13 -3.07 -11.57
CA VAL A 35 13.71 -2.85 -10.18
C VAL A 35 12.43 -3.63 -9.85
N GLU A 36 11.46 -3.69 -10.75
CA GLU A 36 10.17 -4.32 -10.49
C GLU A 36 10.27 -5.79 -10.02
N PRO A 37 11.09 -6.66 -10.59
CA PRO A 37 11.26 -8.03 -10.10
C PRO A 37 11.72 -8.08 -8.63
N THR A 38 12.65 -7.20 -8.23
CA THR A 38 13.11 -7.09 -6.84
C THR A 38 11.98 -6.67 -5.91
N LEU A 39 11.17 -5.66 -6.29
CA LEU A 39 10.03 -5.23 -5.48
C LEU A 39 8.98 -6.33 -5.35
N ARG A 40 8.72 -7.10 -6.40
CA ARG A 40 7.80 -8.25 -6.35
C ARG A 40 8.31 -9.39 -5.48
N GLN A 41 9.62 -9.62 -5.45
CA GLN A 41 10.25 -10.56 -4.54
C GLN A 41 10.10 -10.09 -3.08
N TRP A 42 10.39 -8.83 -2.80
CA TRP A 42 10.25 -8.25 -1.46
C TRP A 42 8.79 -8.25 -0.97
N ASN A 43 7.85 -8.07 -1.86
CA ASN A 43 6.42 -8.08 -1.55
C ASN A 43 5.95 -9.40 -0.92
N ARG A 44 6.63 -10.50 -1.23
CA ARG A 44 6.34 -11.86 -0.73
C ARG A 44 7.28 -12.30 0.39
N SER A 45 8.15 -11.44 0.87
CA SER A 45 9.14 -11.77 1.89
C SER A 45 8.48 -12.01 3.26
N SER A 46 9.05 -12.92 4.05
CA SER A 46 8.72 -13.07 5.48
C SER A 46 9.10 -11.82 6.29
N ASN A 47 10.13 -11.07 5.85
CA ASN A 47 10.57 -9.84 6.49
C ASN A 47 9.59 -8.69 6.21
N PRO A 48 8.94 -8.11 7.24
CA PRO A 48 7.96 -7.03 7.06
C PRO A 48 8.57 -5.75 6.49
N TRP A 49 9.85 -5.50 6.72
CA TRP A 49 10.54 -4.33 6.14
C TRP A 49 10.69 -4.46 4.63
N LYS A 50 11.00 -5.66 4.11
CA LYS A 50 11.00 -5.91 2.67
C LYS A 50 9.60 -5.73 2.07
N ARG A 51 8.55 -6.28 2.72
CA ARG A 51 7.18 -6.06 2.27
C ARG A 51 6.80 -4.58 2.25
N ARG A 52 7.14 -3.83 3.32
CA ARG A 52 6.96 -2.37 3.36
C ARG A 52 7.72 -1.69 2.22
N ALA A 53 9.00 -1.99 2.05
CA ALA A 53 9.85 -1.39 1.03
C ALA A 53 9.32 -1.64 -0.39
N SER A 54 8.71 -2.79 -0.66
CA SER A 54 8.14 -3.12 -1.98
C SER A 54 7.09 -2.12 -2.45
N ILE A 55 6.32 -1.54 -1.53
CA ILE A 55 5.29 -0.53 -1.86
C ILE A 55 5.78 0.89 -1.65
N VAL A 56 6.57 1.17 -0.61
CA VAL A 56 7.10 2.51 -0.36
C VAL A 56 8.02 2.98 -1.48
N SER A 57 8.80 2.07 -2.10
CA SER A 57 9.64 2.36 -3.26
C SER A 57 8.85 2.78 -4.51
N THR A 58 7.54 2.63 -4.53
CA THR A 58 6.68 3.10 -5.63
C THR A 58 6.00 4.44 -5.36
N ILE A 59 6.24 5.07 -4.20
CA ILE A 59 5.71 6.39 -3.87
C ILE A 59 6.45 7.48 -4.65
N TYR A 60 5.71 8.50 -5.08
CA TYR A 60 6.28 9.70 -5.70
C TYR A 60 6.66 10.72 -4.62
N TYR A 61 7.94 10.79 -4.27
CA TYR A 61 8.40 11.61 -3.15
C TYR A 61 8.48 13.11 -3.47
N ALA A 62 9.30 13.51 -4.41
CA ALA A 62 9.64 14.92 -4.58
C ALA A 62 9.21 15.50 -5.93
N THR A 63 9.23 14.74 -6.99
CA THR A 63 8.95 15.22 -8.35
C THR A 63 7.92 14.35 -9.04
N PRO A 64 6.99 14.96 -9.83
CA PRO A 64 6.07 14.20 -10.65
C PRO A 64 6.85 13.31 -11.61
N ARG A 65 6.70 12.00 -11.45
CA ARG A 65 7.25 11.04 -12.39
C ARG A 65 6.27 10.82 -13.51
N ARG A 66 6.77 10.64 -14.72
CA ARG A 66 5.94 10.63 -15.90
C ARG A 66 5.65 9.23 -16.43
N LYS A 67 6.48 8.24 -16.12
CA LYS A 67 6.45 6.93 -16.81
C LYS A 67 6.25 5.73 -15.91
N ALA A 68 6.91 5.66 -14.77
CA ALA A 68 6.89 4.49 -13.90
C ALA A 68 6.93 4.89 -12.41
N PRO A 69 6.30 4.12 -11.52
CA PRO A 69 5.41 3.00 -11.83
C PRO A 69 4.04 3.44 -12.37
N THR A 70 3.34 2.54 -13.08
CA THR A 70 1.95 2.76 -13.48
C THR A 70 1.01 2.47 -12.31
N ILE A 71 -0.20 3.03 -12.34
CA ILE A 71 -1.22 2.71 -11.31
C ILE A 71 -1.50 1.20 -11.23
N LYS A 72 -1.49 0.49 -12.36
CA LYS A 72 -1.67 -0.95 -12.40
C LYS A 72 -0.60 -1.68 -11.58
N THR A 73 0.66 -1.30 -11.76
CA THR A 73 1.77 -1.87 -10.98
C THR A 73 1.65 -1.54 -9.50
N VAL A 74 1.37 -0.27 -9.16
CA VAL A 74 1.18 0.18 -7.78
C VAL A 74 0.09 -0.66 -7.08
N LEU A 75 -1.09 -0.77 -7.68
CA LEU A 75 -2.20 -1.53 -7.09
C LEU A 75 -1.91 -3.03 -7.00
N SER A 76 -1.19 -3.61 -7.98
CA SER A 76 -0.80 -5.02 -7.95
C SER A 76 0.20 -5.37 -6.85
N LEU A 77 0.99 -4.39 -6.38
CA LEU A 77 1.89 -4.56 -5.22
C LEU A 77 1.16 -4.34 -3.88
N ILE A 78 0.12 -3.53 -3.87
CA ILE A 78 -0.69 -3.26 -2.67
C ILE A 78 -1.64 -4.44 -2.37
N GLU A 79 -2.30 -5.00 -3.37
CA GLU A 79 -3.37 -5.98 -3.22
C GLU A 79 -2.98 -7.18 -2.34
N PRO A 80 -1.79 -7.82 -2.49
CA PRO A 80 -1.37 -8.92 -1.62
C PRO A 80 -1.15 -8.54 -0.15
N LEU A 81 -0.95 -7.26 0.14
CA LEU A 81 -0.61 -6.74 1.48
C LEU A 81 -1.79 -6.11 2.22
N LEU A 82 -3.01 -6.14 1.66
CA LEU A 82 -4.21 -5.53 2.27
C LEU A 82 -4.52 -6.10 3.66
N GLY A 83 -4.32 -7.40 3.85
CA GLY A 83 -4.54 -8.11 5.11
C GLY A 83 -3.27 -8.32 5.95
N ASP A 84 -2.17 -7.65 5.63
CA ASP A 84 -0.92 -7.80 6.37
C ASP A 84 -1.10 -7.46 7.86
N LYS A 85 -0.52 -8.28 8.73
CA LYS A 85 -0.66 -8.13 10.18
C LYS A 85 0.33 -7.13 10.78
N ASN A 86 1.42 -6.83 10.08
CA ASN A 86 2.43 -5.90 10.56
C ASN A 86 1.97 -4.45 10.43
N THR A 87 2.00 -3.70 11.51
CA THR A 87 1.52 -2.32 11.58
C THR A 87 2.26 -1.38 10.61
N TYR A 88 3.56 -1.57 10.42
CA TYR A 88 4.35 -0.74 9.51
C TYR A 88 4.02 -1.02 8.04
N VAL A 89 3.68 -2.27 7.70
CA VAL A 89 3.17 -2.62 6.36
C VAL A 89 1.77 -2.04 6.15
N GLN A 90 0.89 -2.13 7.14
CA GLN A 90 -0.46 -1.53 7.08
C GLN A 90 -0.41 -0.01 6.87
N LYS A 91 0.49 0.69 7.57
CA LYS A 91 0.73 2.13 7.38
C LYS A 91 1.21 2.42 5.96
N ALA A 92 2.13 1.61 5.42
CA ALA A 92 2.62 1.77 4.07
C ALA A 92 1.54 1.55 3.00
N VAL A 93 0.68 0.54 3.17
CA VAL A 93 -0.50 0.31 2.31
C VAL A 93 -1.39 1.55 2.26
N GLY A 94 -1.76 2.08 3.43
CA GLY A 94 -2.59 3.28 3.51
C GLY A 94 -1.91 4.51 2.93
N TRP A 95 -0.63 4.71 3.21
CA TRP A 95 0.16 5.81 2.66
C TRP A 95 0.24 5.75 1.14
N GLN A 96 0.57 4.59 0.58
CA GLN A 96 0.65 4.43 -0.86
C GLN A 96 -0.70 4.69 -1.56
N LEU A 97 -1.81 4.22 -1.01
CA LEU A 97 -3.14 4.51 -1.54
C LEU A 97 -3.47 6.01 -1.49
N ARG A 98 -3.07 6.71 -0.43
CA ARG A 98 -3.21 8.16 -0.31
C ARG A 98 -2.40 8.91 -1.38
N GLU A 99 -1.16 8.48 -1.64
CA GLU A 99 -0.32 9.08 -2.68
C GLU A 99 -0.83 8.74 -4.09
N ALA A 100 -1.27 7.49 -4.31
CA ALA A 100 -1.88 7.07 -5.56
C ALA A 100 -3.13 7.89 -5.90
N TYR A 101 -3.96 8.22 -4.92
CA TYR A 101 -5.13 9.06 -5.11
C TYR A 101 -4.81 10.44 -5.68
N LYS A 102 -3.67 11.03 -5.34
CA LYS A 102 -3.26 12.34 -5.89
C LYS A 102 -3.02 12.30 -7.40
N LEU A 103 -2.52 11.18 -7.90
CA LEU A 103 -2.12 11.01 -9.30
C LEU A 103 -3.21 10.33 -10.13
N TRP A 104 -3.91 9.36 -9.55
CA TRP A 104 -4.92 8.52 -10.19
C TRP A 104 -6.19 8.43 -9.31
N PRO A 105 -6.95 9.54 -9.16
CA PRO A 105 -8.07 9.57 -8.22
C PRO A 105 -9.17 8.57 -8.57
N LYS A 106 -9.49 8.40 -9.85
CA LYS A 106 -10.55 7.48 -10.30
C LYS A 106 -10.23 6.02 -9.97
N GLU A 107 -9.06 5.56 -10.38
CA GLU A 107 -8.59 4.19 -10.17
C GLU A 107 -8.43 3.88 -8.66
N SER A 108 -7.90 4.83 -7.91
CA SER A 108 -7.75 4.70 -6.46
C SER A 108 -9.09 4.59 -5.75
N LEU A 109 -10.11 5.36 -6.14
CA LEU A 109 -11.45 5.27 -5.58
C LEU A 109 -12.14 3.94 -5.92
N VAL A 110 -11.96 3.43 -7.15
CA VAL A 110 -12.46 2.11 -7.55
C VAL A 110 -11.82 1.02 -6.69
N PHE A 111 -10.51 1.08 -6.51
CA PHE A 111 -9.77 0.12 -5.68
C PHE A 111 -10.22 0.17 -4.21
N LEU A 112 -10.33 1.36 -3.62
CA LEU A 112 -10.83 1.55 -2.26
C LEU A 112 -12.25 1.01 -2.09
N LYS A 113 -13.12 1.20 -3.08
CA LYS A 113 -14.49 0.70 -3.07
C LYS A 113 -14.53 -0.83 -3.10
N LYS A 114 -13.68 -1.46 -3.93
CA LYS A 114 -13.57 -2.92 -4.04
C LYS A 114 -13.06 -3.55 -2.73
N HIS A 115 -12.04 -2.94 -2.12
CA HIS A 115 -11.29 -3.49 -1.00
C HIS A 115 -11.61 -2.84 0.36
N THR A 116 -12.78 -2.22 0.48
CA THR A 116 -13.18 -1.52 1.71
C THR A 116 -13.08 -2.40 2.97
N LEU A 117 -13.38 -3.70 2.87
CA LEU A 117 -13.35 -4.63 4.00
C LEU A 117 -11.98 -5.27 4.22
N ASP A 118 -11.18 -5.40 3.17
CA ASP A 118 -9.88 -6.06 3.21
C ASP A 118 -8.81 -5.18 3.90
N LEU A 119 -8.98 -3.86 3.83
CA LEU A 119 -8.11 -2.91 4.50
C LEU A 119 -8.22 -3.02 6.03
N SER A 120 -7.08 -3.01 6.73
CA SER A 120 -7.06 -2.79 8.18
C SER A 120 -7.65 -1.43 8.55
N ALA A 121 -7.96 -1.19 9.83
CA ALA A 121 -8.40 0.12 10.30
C ALA A 121 -7.31 1.19 10.04
N THR A 122 -6.06 0.84 10.28
CA THR A 122 -4.89 1.71 10.04
C THR A 122 -4.76 2.06 8.56
N SER A 123 -4.72 1.05 7.67
CA SER A 123 -4.62 1.28 6.22
C SER A 123 -5.77 2.13 5.69
N PHE A 124 -6.99 1.84 6.13
CA PHE A 124 -8.18 2.60 5.74
C PHE A 124 -8.11 4.06 6.18
N SER A 125 -7.69 4.32 7.42
CA SER A 125 -7.55 5.68 7.94
C SER A 125 -6.56 6.51 7.12
N TYR A 126 -5.38 5.97 6.85
CA TYR A 126 -4.35 6.63 6.04
C TYR A 126 -4.80 6.83 4.59
N ALA A 127 -5.37 5.79 3.96
CA ALA A 127 -5.81 5.83 2.55
C ALA A 127 -6.90 6.88 2.31
N THR A 128 -7.77 7.11 3.29
CA THR A 128 -8.91 8.05 3.16
C THR A 128 -8.65 9.45 3.73
N GLU A 129 -7.47 9.70 4.28
CA GLU A 129 -7.13 10.95 4.97
C GLU A 129 -7.30 12.19 4.09
N ARG A 130 -6.91 12.10 2.81
CA ARG A 130 -6.95 13.21 1.84
C ARG A 130 -8.22 13.25 1.00
N LEU A 131 -9.16 12.34 1.21
CA LEU A 131 -10.44 12.40 0.53
C LEU A 131 -11.28 13.60 1.01
N PRO A 132 -12.09 14.21 0.14
CA PRO A 132 -13.10 15.17 0.54
C PRO A 132 -13.99 14.59 1.65
N LYS A 133 -14.39 15.42 2.61
CA LYS A 133 -15.12 15.00 3.82
C LYS A 133 -16.37 14.15 3.49
N ASN A 134 -17.15 14.55 2.48
CA ASN A 134 -18.32 13.82 2.03
C ASN A 134 -17.98 12.41 1.50
N GLN A 135 -16.93 12.28 0.69
CA GLN A 135 -16.47 10.98 0.18
C GLN A 135 -15.94 10.11 1.31
N ARG A 136 -15.11 10.67 2.20
CA ARG A 136 -14.58 9.96 3.36
C ARG A 136 -15.70 9.40 4.25
N ASN A 137 -16.74 10.19 4.50
CA ASN A 137 -17.89 9.75 5.27
C ASN A 137 -18.64 8.61 4.59
N ARG A 138 -18.89 8.70 3.28
CA ARG A 138 -19.53 7.61 2.51
C ARG A 138 -18.72 6.30 2.59
N PHE A 139 -17.39 6.37 2.52
CA PHE A 139 -16.55 5.17 2.70
C PHE A 139 -16.63 4.60 4.12
N LYS A 140 -16.67 5.44 5.15
CA LYS A 140 -16.84 5.00 6.55
C LYS A 140 -18.19 4.32 6.76
N GLU A 141 -19.27 4.91 6.30
CA GLU A 141 -20.62 4.36 6.38
C GLU A 141 -20.71 3.03 5.65
N ARG A 142 -20.24 2.98 4.41
CA ARG A 142 -20.17 1.74 3.63
C ARG A 142 -19.41 0.65 4.38
N ARG A 143 -18.23 0.95 4.89
CA ARG A 143 -17.41 0.01 5.67
C ARG A 143 -18.14 -0.51 6.91
N HIS A 144 -18.84 0.38 7.62
CA HIS A 144 -19.64 0.01 8.77
C HIS A 144 -20.78 -0.95 8.40
N LEU A 145 -21.55 -0.62 7.37
CA LEU A 145 -22.66 -1.45 6.89
C LEU A 145 -22.20 -2.82 6.41
N GLU A 146 -21.15 -2.88 5.60
CA GLU A 146 -20.62 -4.15 5.09
C GLU A 146 -20.07 -5.04 6.22
N ARG A 147 -19.41 -4.47 7.23
CA ARG A 147 -18.97 -5.21 8.43
C ARG A 147 -20.15 -5.74 9.23
N LYS A 148 -21.22 -4.97 9.37
CA LYS A 148 -22.44 -5.39 10.05
C LYS A 148 -23.10 -6.57 9.31
N LYS A 149 -23.24 -6.48 7.99
CA LYS A 149 -23.76 -7.58 7.15
C LYS A 149 -22.95 -8.86 7.30
N LYS A 150 -21.60 -8.74 7.19
CA LYS A 150 -20.69 -9.89 7.35
C LYS A 150 -20.84 -10.54 8.72
N LYS A 151 -20.98 -9.76 9.79
CA LYS A 151 -21.17 -10.27 11.16
C LYS A 151 -22.51 -11.01 11.31
N LEU A 152 -23.58 -10.49 10.74
CA LEU A 152 -24.90 -11.13 10.76
C LEU A 152 -24.88 -12.46 9.98
N PHE A 153 -24.30 -12.45 8.79
CA PHE A 153 -24.15 -13.67 7.97
C PHE A 153 -23.37 -14.76 8.70
N LEU A 154 -22.25 -14.42 9.36
CA LEU A 154 -21.46 -15.39 10.13
C LEU A 154 -22.19 -15.95 11.35
N ARG A 155 -23.14 -15.21 11.93
CA ARG A 155 -24.00 -15.70 13.02
C ARG A 155 -25.02 -16.70 12.51
N SER A 156 -25.70 -16.39 11.41
CA SER A 156 -26.71 -17.29 10.81
C SER A 156 -26.17 -18.61 10.28
N GLN A 157 -24.85 -18.78 10.18
CA GLN A 157 -24.19 -20.04 9.78
C GLN A 157 -23.84 -20.93 10.99
N LYS A 158 -24.03 -20.43 12.21
CA LYS A 158 -23.70 -21.14 13.45
C LYS A 158 -24.92 -21.73 14.16
N ASP A 159 -26.09 -21.28 13.73
CA ASP A 159 -27.40 -21.81 14.14
C ASP A 159 -27.87 -22.87 13.14
#